data_a7cf94c05f48b0b51c501d7e1d05f284
#
_entry.id   a7cf94c05f48b0b51c501d7e1d05f284
#
_cell.length_a   1.000
_cell.length_b   1.000
_cell.length_c   1.000
_cell.angle_alpha   90.00
_cell.angle_beta   90.00
_cell.angle_gamma   90.00
#
_symmetry.space_group_name_H-M   'P 1'
#
loop_
_entity.id
_entity.type
_entity.pdbx_description
1 polymer ?
#
loop_
_entity_poly.entity_id
_entity_poly.type
_entity_poly.pdbx_seq_one_letter_code
_entity_poly.pdbx_strand_id
1 'polypeptide(L)' 'MEIIPEQTYSVSEAARYFGVHRCTIYAYINHSAKPLPFVRSPDKIKTAFRGADLIAYKAAGLPKKGRKRQGDAH' A
#
# COMPACT_ATOMS: atom_id res chain seq x y z
N MET A 1 5.43 3.11 -13.91
CA MET A 1 5.49 4.26 -12.99
C MET A 1 6.73 4.15 -12.12
N GLU A 2 7.46 5.22 -12.01
CA GLU A 2 8.72 5.21 -11.28
C GLU A 2 8.55 5.92 -9.95
N ILE A 3 9.04 5.30 -8.87
CA ILE A 3 8.90 5.84 -7.53
C ILE A 3 10.25 6.35 -7.03
N ILE A 4 10.26 7.58 -6.55
CA ILE A 4 11.46 8.19 -5.98
C ILE A 4 11.40 8.04 -4.46
N PRO A 5 12.39 7.39 -3.84
CA PRO A 5 12.32 7.10 -2.40
C PRO A 5 12.17 8.32 -1.51
N GLU A 6 12.65 9.47 -1.97
CA GLU A 6 12.65 10.68 -1.16
C GLU A 6 11.35 11.47 -1.26
N GLN A 7 10.44 11.04 -2.11
CA GLN A 7 9.17 11.74 -2.32
C GLN A 7 8.04 11.00 -1.63
N THR A 8 6.92 11.70 -1.47
CA THR A 8 5.69 11.09 -0.97
C THR A 8 4.68 10.98 -2.09
N TYR A 9 3.77 10.02 -1.94
CA TYR A 9 2.80 9.69 -2.99
C TYR A 9 1.43 9.50 -2.36
N SER A 10 0.40 9.81 -3.14
CA SER A 10 -0.97 9.66 -2.68
C SER A 10 -1.41 8.19 -2.73
N VAL A 11 -2.59 7.93 -2.15
CA VAL A 11 -3.18 6.59 -2.22
C VAL A 11 -3.38 6.15 -3.67
N SER A 12 -3.85 7.07 -4.51
CA SER A 12 -4.07 6.76 -5.93
C SER A 12 -2.76 6.38 -6.62
N GLU A 13 -1.69 7.12 -6.31
CA GLU A 13 -0.40 6.85 -6.93
C GLU A 13 0.19 5.54 -6.42
N ALA A 14 0.02 5.25 -5.13
CA ALA A 14 0.49 4.00 -4.57
C ALA A 14 -0.24 2.81 -5.21
N ALA A 15 -1.56 2.96 -5.38
CA ALA A 15 -2.36 1.92 -6.03
C ALA A 15 -1.89 1.67 -7.46
N ARG A 16 -1.60 2.74 -8.18
CA ARG A 16 -1.11 2.61 -9.55
C ARG A 16 0.24 1.91 -9.59
N TYR A 17 1.12 2.27 -8.66
CA TYR A 17 2.45 1.66 -8.60
C TYR A 17 2.37 0.17 -8.31
N PHE A 18 1.47 -0.21 -7.38
CA PHE A 18 1.29 -1.61 -7.02
C PHE A 18 0.43 -2.37 -8.04
N GLY A 19 -0.29 -1.66 -8.91
CA GLY A 19 -1.17 -2.30 -9.87
C GLY A 19 -2.44 -2.82 -9.24
N VAL A 20 -2.95 -2.13 -8.22
CA VAL A 20 -4.14 -2.56 -7.49
C VAL A 20 -5.11 -1.39 -7.37
N HIS A 21 -6.33 -1.67 -6.90
CA HIS A 21 -7.33 -0.66 -6.67
C HIS A 21 -7.03 0.10 -5.38
N ARG A 22 -7.53 1.33 -5.27
CA ARG A 22 -7.34 2.14 -4.08
C ARG A 22 -7.83 1.44 -2.81
N CYS A 23 -8.95 0.73 -2.92
CA CYS A 23 -9.49 -0.01 -1.78
C CYS A 23 -8.48 -1.02 -1.25
N THR A 24 -7.69 -1.62 -2.13
CA THR A 24 -6.68 -2.57 -1.74
C THR A 24 -5.56 -1.91 -0.95
N ILE A 25 -5.26 -0.65 -1.26
CA ILE A 25 -4.26 0.11 -0.49
C ILE A 25 -4.71 0.26 0.96
N TYR A 26 -5.98 0.59 1.17
CA TYR A 26 -6.50 0.70 2.53
C TYR A 26 -6.47 -0.65 3.25
N ALA A 27 -6.72 -1.73 2.53
CA ALA A 27 -6.62 -3.06 3.10
C ALA A 27 -5.18 -3.37 3.51
N TYR A 28 -4.21 -2.92 2.73
CA TYR A 28 -2.80 -3.09 3.08
C TYR A 28 -2.45 -2.30 4.33
N ILE A 29 -2.95 -1.08 4.45
CA ILE A 29 -2.69 -0.25 5.63
C ILE A 29 -3.18 -0.97 6.89
N ASN A 30 -4.31 -1.64 6.80
CA ASN A 30 -4.93 -2.32 7.92
C ASN A 30 -4.55 -3.80 8.02
N HIS A 31 -3.60 -4.24 7.21
CA HIS A 31 -3.19 -5.64 7.20
C HIS A 31 -2.51 -6.00 8.52
N SER A 32 -2.98 -7.06 9.18
CA SER A 32 -2.48 -7.39 10.49
C SER A 32 -1.07 -7.98 10.47
N ALA A 33 -0.75 -8.74 9.42
CA ALA A 33 0.56 -9.40 9.33
C ALA A 33 1.61 -8.52 8.67
N LYS A 34 1.19 -7.66 7.74
CA LYS A 34 2.14 -6.85 6.99
C LYS A 34 1.52 -5.49 6.66
N PRO A 35 1.39 -4.60 7.65
CA PRO A 35 0.80 -3.29 7.42
C PRO A 35 1.67 -2.43 6.54
N LEU A 36 1.06 -1.68 5.64
CA LEU A 36 1.76 -0.75 4.77
C LEU A 36 2.03 0.54 5.54
N PRO A 37 3.28 0.93 5.69
CA PRO A 37 3.59 2.19 6.37
C PRO A 37 3.05 3.37 5.60
N PHE A 38 2.57 4.36 6.33
CA PHE A 38 2.05 5.58 5.70
C PHE A 38 2.38 6.78 6.59
N VAL A 39 2.27 7.96 5.99
CA VAL A 39 2.47 9.22 6.70
C VAL A 39 1.28 10.12 6.40
N ARG A 40 1.03 11.08 7.28
CA ARG A 40 0.00 12.07 7.03
C ARG A 40 0.62 13.24 6.29
N SER A 41 -0.14 13.80 5.37
CA SER A 41 0.32 15.00 4.67
C SER A 41 0.44 16.17 5.65
N PRO A 42 1.18 17.23 5.28
CA PRO A 42 1.34 18.37 6.18
C PRO A 42 0.03 19.01 6.64
N ASP A 43 -1.00 18.94 5.82
CA ASP A 43 -2.31 19.48 6.17
C ASP A 43 -3.15 18.50 6.98
N LYS A 44 -2.65 17.29 7.20
CA LYS A 44 -3.29 16.24 7.99
C LYS A 44 -4.64 15.78 7.45
N ILE A 45 -4.91 16.08 6.19
CA ILE A 45 -6.18 15.71 5.58
C ILE A 45 -6.04 14.42 4.79
N LYS A 46 -4.90 14.20 4.18
CA LYS A 46 -4.71 13.06 3.29
C LYS A 46 -3.64 12.12 3.78
N THR A 47 -3.83 10.85 3.47
CA THR A 47 -2.82 9.83 3.71
C THR A 47 -1.84 9.85 2.55
N ALA A 48 -0.55 9.77 2.87
CA ALA A 48 0.50 9.71 1.88
C ALA A 48 1.46 8.58 2.23
N PHE A 49 2.29 8.20 1.26
CA PHE A 49 3.25 7.13 1.45
C PHE A 49 4.61 7.61 1.00
N ARG A 50 5.64 7.23 1.74
CA ARG A 50 7.00 7.52 1.30
C ARG A 50 7.37 6.57 0.18
N GLY A 51 8.06 7.11 -0.84
CA GLY A 51 8.51 6.27 -1.94
C GLY A 51 9.34 5.10 -1.47
N ALA A 52 10.23 5.32 -0.50
CA ALA A 52 11.04 4.24 0.05
C ALA A 52 10.20 3.12 0.63
N ASP A 53 9.12 3.48 1.32
CA ASP A 53 8.22 2.48 1.91
C ASP A 53 7.48 1.70 0.83
N LEU A 54 7.05 2.38 -0.23
CA LEU A 54 6.36 1.73 -1.33
C LEU A 54 7.29 0.75 -2.04
N ILE A 55 8.52 1.18 -2.29
CA ILE A 55 9.51 0.34 -2.96
C ILE A 55 9.81 -0.90 -2.11
N ALA A 56 10.05 -0.70 -0.81
CA ALA A 56 10.38 -1.80 0.07
C ALA A 56 9.22 -2.77 0.22
N TYR A 57 7.99 -2.23 0.31
CA TYR A 57 6.82 -3.06 0.46
C TYR A 57 6.61 -3.95 -0.76
N LYS A 58 6.76 -3.36 -1.94
CA LYS A 58 6.61 -4.12 -3.18
C LYS A 58 7.74 -5.13 -3.35
N ALA A 59 8.96 -4.74 -3.01
CA ALA A 59 10.11 -5.62 -3.13
C ALA A 59 10.00 -6.84 -2.21
N ALA A 60 9.39 -6.65 -1.04
CA ALA A 60 9.18 -7.75 -0.11
C ALA A 60 8.04 -8.67 -0.54
N GLY A 61 7.26 -8.25 -1.52
CA GLY A 61 6.11 -9.01 -1.98
C GLY A 61 4.82 -8.50 -1.39
N LEU A 62 3.86 -8.17 -2.26
CA LEU A 62 2.56 -7.68 -1.80
C LEU A 62 1.79 -8.79 -1.12
N PRO A 63 1.08 -8.51 -0.03
CA PRO A 63 0.26 -9.54 0.62
C PRO A 63 -0.87 -9.95 -0.31
N LYS A 64 -1.20 -11.22 -0.28
CA LYS A 64 -2.29 -11.72 -1.08
C LYS A 64 -3.61 -11.29 -0.46
N LYS A 65 -4.53 -11.01 -1.32
CA LYS A 65 -5.85 -10.67 -0.88
C LYS A 65 -6.56 -11.91 -0.40
N GLY A 66 -6.90 -11.89 0.72
CA GLY A 66 -7.66 -12.85 1.34
C GLY A 66 -7.91 -14.20 0.83
N ARG A 67 -7.76 -14.60 0.44
CA ARG A 67 -8.05 -15.34 0.56
C ARG A 67 -8.00 -16.06 1.03
N LYS A 68 -8.09 -16.53 1.07
CA LYS A 68 -8.27 -17.03 1.49
C LYS A 68 -8.56 -17.70 1.51
N ARG A 69 -8.65 -18.13 1.54
CA ARG A 69 -9.24 -18.58 1.60
C ARG A 69 -9.34 -19.20 1.43
N GLN A 70 -9.21 -19.44 1.51
CA GLN A 70 -9.59 -19.77 1.46
C GLN A 70 -10.09 -20.14 1.43
N GLY A 71 -9.91 -20.60 1.50
CA GLY A 71 -10.60 -20.87 1.59
C GLY A 71 -11.32 -21.08 1.60
N ASP A 72 -11.31 -21.26 1.73
CA ASP A 72 -12.13 -21.32 1.82
C ASP A 72 -12.77 -21.59 1.47
N ALA A 73 -12.74 -21.99 1.50
CA ALA A 73 -13.43 -22.09 1.32
C ALA A 73 -14.07 -22.14 0.95
N HIS A 74 -14.14 -22.57 1.12
CA HIS A 74 -14.77 -22.38 0.91
C HIS A 74 -15.04 -22.51 0.54
#